data_93adcecdb8798da8d7785ce3f2a16994
#
_entry.id   93adcecdb8798da8d7785ce3f2a16994
#
_cell.length_a   1.000
_cell.length_b   1.000
_cell.length_c   1.000
_cell.angle_alpha   90.00
_cell.angle_beta   90.00
_cell.angle_gamma   90.00
#
_symmetry.space_group_name_H-M   'P 1'
#
loop_
_entity.id
_entity.type
_entity.pdbx_description
1 polymer ?
#
loop_
_entity_poly.entity_id
_entity_poly.type
_entity_poly.pdbx_seq_one_letter_code
_entity_poly.pdbx_strand_id
1 'polypeptide(L)'
;MAQWNMLYDMYERRLKAELSDAAVPAHIGVILDGNRRWAKSLGATASQGHRAGAGKISEFLQWSDDAGVSIVTLWLLSTDNLSRDAGELGELLRIICEAVSLLAD
;
A
#
# COMPACT_ATOMS: atom_id res chain seq x y z
N MET A 1 -2.12 -7.71 23.47
CA MET A 1 -1.65 -7.64 22.07
C MET A 1 -1.68 -9.01 21.38
N ALA A 2 -1.17 -10.05 22.01
CA ALA A 2 -1.18 -11.41 21.42
C ALA A 2 -2.59 -11.94 21.10
N GLN A 3 -3.58 -11.63 21.94
CA GLN A 3 -4.97 -12.05 21.72
C GLN A 3 -5.59 -11.42 20.49
N TRP A 4 -5.30 -10.14 20.25
CA TRP A 4 -5.80 -9.44 19.07
C TRP A 4 -5.21 -10.01 17.78
N ASN A 5 -3.92 -10.33 17.77
CA ASN A 5 -3.27 -10.94 16.63
C ASN A 5 -3.86 -12.33 16.32
N MET A 6 -4.14 -13.12 17.36
CA MET A 6 -4.72 -14.43 17.20
C MET A 6 -6.13 -14.38 16.62
N LEU A 7 -6.97 -13.45 17.10
CA LEU A 7 -8.31 -13.24 16.56
C LEU A 7 -8.27 -12.76 15.11
N TYR A 8 -7.34 -11.87 14.81
CA TYR A 8 -7.13 -11.37 13.45
C TYR A 8 -6.72 -12.49 12.51
N ASP A 9 -5.80 -13.34 12.93
CA ASP A 9 -5.33 -14.47 12.15
C ASP A 9 -6.46 -15.47 11.87
N MET A 10 -7.30 -15.74 12.86
CA MET A 10 -8.47 -16.62 12.70
C MET A 10 -9.47 -16.02 11.71
N TYR A 11 -9.74 -14.73 11.82
CA TYR A 11 -10.63 -14.02 10.92
C TYR A 11 -10.09 -14.03 9.48
N GLU A 12 -8.82 -13.78 9.32
CA GLU A 12 -8.15 -13.80 8.02
C GLU A 12 -8.21 -15.18 7.37
N ARG A 13 -7.95 -16.24 8.12
CA ARG A 13 -8.06 -17.63 7.62
C ARG A 13 -9.48 -17.94 7.17
N ARG A 14 -10.46 -17.50 7.93
CA ARG A 14 -11.86 -17.69 7.60
C ARG A 14 -12.22 -17.00 6.29
N LEU A 15 -11.78 -15.75 6.13
CA LEU A 15 -12.00 -15.00 4.89
C LEU A 15 -11.32 -15.68 3.69
N LYS A 16 -10.10 -16.15 3.85
CA LYS A 16 -9.38 -16.87 2.79
C LYS A 16 -10.12 -18.14 2.39
N ALA A 17 -10.65 -18.89 3.36
CA ALA A 17 -11.43 -20.09 3.08
C ALA A 17 -12.72 -19.77 2.33
N GLU A 18 -13.42 -18.69 2.69
CA GLU A 18 -14.63 -18.27 2.01
C GLU A 18 -14.33 -17.82 0.57
N LEU A 19 -13.15 -17.22 0.34
CA LEU A 19 -12.76 -16.71 -0.97
C LEU A 19 -12.14 -17.76 -1.88
N SER A 20 -11.78 -18.93 -1.35
CA SER A 20 -11.07 -19.95 -2.12
C SER A 20 -11.83 -20.43 -3.37
N ASP A 21 -13.17 -20.45 -3.31
CA ASP A 21 -14.04 -20.87 -4.41
C ASP A 21 -14.71 -19.67 -5.10
N ALA A 22 -14.40 -18.45 -4.66
CA ALA A 22 -14.99 -17.25 -5.24
C ALA A 22 -14.26 -16.83 -6.52
N ALA A 23 -14.97 -16.13 -7.39
CA ALA A 23 -14.36 -15.52 -8.56
C ALA A 23 -13.44 -14.39 -8.10
N VAL A 24 -12.20 -14.37 -8.63
CA VAL A 24 -11.17 -13.39 -8.27
C VAL A 24 -10.95 -12.45 -9.46
N PRO A 25 -10.85 -11.13 -9.23
CA PRO A 25 -10.50 -10.22 -10.32
C PRO A 25 -9.15 -10.57 -10.92
N ALA A 26 -9.03 -10.48 -12.23
CA ALA A 26 -7.76 -10.71 -12.90
C ALA A 26 -6.82 -9.51 -12.71
N HIS A 27 -7.38 -8.32 -12.55
CA HIS A 27 -6.61 -7.08 -12.50
C HIS A 27 -7.28 -6.14 -11.49
N ILE A 28 -6.49 -5.61 -10.56
CA ILE A 28 -6.96 -4.59 -9.62
C ILE A 28 -6.07 -3.36 -9.70
N GLY A 29 -6.71 -2.20 -9.50
CA GLY A 29 -6.01 -0.93 -9.42
C GLY A 29 -6.06 -0.39 -7.99
N VAL A 30 -4.97 0.20 -7.55
CA VAL A 30 -4.86 0.76 -6.19
C VAL A 30 -4.33 2.17 -6.26
N ILE A 31 -5.01 3.07 -5.57
CA ILE A 31 -4.56 4.45 -5.39
C ILE A 31 -4.00 4.56 -3.97
N LEU A 32 -2.73 4.89 -3.86
CA LEU A 32 -2.09 5.12 -2.57
C LEU A 32 -2.36 6.56 -2.16
N ASP A 33 -3.36 6.75 -1.32
CA ASP A 33 -3.84 8.06 -0.92
C ASP A 33 -3.99 8.15 0.60
N GLY A 34 -3.98 9.37 1.12
CA GLY A 34 -4.20 9.62 2.54
C GLY A 34 -2.97 9.52 3.44
N ASN A 35 -1.82 9.15 2.91
CA ASN A 35 -0.59 8.97 3.70
C ASN A 35 -0.14 10.27 4.39
N ARG A 36 -0.25 11.39 3.70
CA ARG A 36 0.08 12.70 4.24
C ARG A 36 -0.86 13.08 5.39
N ARG A 37 -2.14 12.83 5.22
CA ARG A 37 -3.17 13.08 6.23
C ARG A 37 -2.98 12.19 7.45
N TRP A 38 -2.69 10.93 7.22
CA TRP A 38 -2.40 9.97 8.28
C TRP A 38 -1.18 10.41 9.10
N ALA A 39 -0.09 10.79 8.44
CA ALA A 39 1.12 11.27 9.10
C ALA A 39 0.81 12.51 9.96
N LYS A 40 0.03 13.45 9.43
CA LYS A 40 -0.35 14.66 10.16
C LYS A 40 -1.14 14.33 11.43
N SER A 41 -2.02 13.34 11.38
CA SER A 41 -2.81 12.92 12.56
C SER A 41 -1.93 12.33 13.66
N LEU A 42 -0.77 11.81 13.33
CA LEU A 42 0.19 11.25 14.29
C LEU A 42 1.29 12.24 14.69
N GLY A 43 1.25 13.48 14.20
CA GLY A 43 2.31 14.45 14.42
C GLY A 43 3.58 14.15 13.65
N ALA A 44 3.52 13.28 12.64
CA ALA A 44 4.64 12.91 11.79
C ALA A 44 4.75 13.83 10.56
N THR A 45 5.88 13.76 9.86
CA THR A 45 6.09 14.54 8.64
C THR A 45 5.41 13.91 7.44
N ALA A 46 5.18 14.69 6.39
CA ALA A 46 4.64 14.17 5.12
C ALA A 46 5.56 13.08 4.55
N SER A 47 6.86 13.24 4.65
CA SER A 47 7.85 12.26 4.20
C SER A 47 7.69 10.93 4.92
N GLN A 48 7.48 10.95 6.24
CA GLN A 48 7.22 9.74 7.02
C GLN A 48 5.92 9.05 6.58
N GLY A 49 4.89 9.83 6.26
CA GLY A 49 3.63 9.30 5.72
C GLY A 49 3.83 8.61 4.38
N HIS A 50 4.57 9.23 3.49
CA HIS A 50 4.86 8.66 2.17
C HIS A 50 5.67 7.37 2.29
N ARG A 51 6.64 7.31 3.21
CA ARG A 51 7.42 6.09 3.45
C ARG A 51 6.56 4.96 4.01
N ALA A 52 5.65 5.27 4.92
CA ALA A 52 4.73 4.29 5.49
C ALA A 52 3.82 3.72 4.39
N GLY A 53 3.31 4.57 3.50
CA GLY A 53 2.50 4.14 2.37
C GLY A 53 3.27 3.26 1.40
N ALA A 54 4.51 3.65 1.08
CA ALA A 54 5.37 2.87 0.20
C ALA A 54 5.67 1.48 0.80
N GLY A 55 5.85 1.40 2.12
CA GLY A 55 6.07 0.12 2.81
C GLY A 55 4.89 -0.84 2.70
N LYS A 56 3.68 -0.32 2.54
CA LYS A 56 2.48 -1.14 2.37
C LYS A 56 2.38 -1.78 0.99
N ILE A 57 3.11 -1.30 0.01
CA ILE A 57 3.05 -1.83 -1.36
C ILE A 57 3.42 -3.31 -1.38
N SER A 58 4.52 -3.68 -0.73
CA SER A 58 4.96 -5.08 -0.69
C SER A 58 3.93 -5.99 -0.03
N GLU A 59 3.34 -5.56 1.08
CA GLU A 59 2.27 -6.31 1.75
C GLU A 59 1.06 -6.47 0.84
N PHE A 60 0.65 -5.39 0.20
CA PHE A 60 -0.50 -5.41 -0.69
C PHE A 60 -0.29 -6.36 -1.87
N LEU A 61 0.90 -6.34 -2.45
CA LEU A 61 1.23 -7.25 -3.57
C LEU A 61 1.22 -8.70 -3.11
N GLN A 62 1.71 -8.98 -1.90
CA GLN A 62 1.67 -10.32 -1.34
C GLN A 62 0.23 -10.78 -1.12
N TRP A 63 -0.63 -9.93 -0.57
CA TRP A 63 -2.04 -10.25 -0.38
C TRP A 63 -2.75 -10.51 -1.71
N SER A 64 -2.42 -9.73 -2.74
CA SER A 64 -2.99 -9.90 -4.08
C SER A 64 -2.57 -11.23 -4.69
N ASP A 65 -1.31 -11.60 -4.54
CA ASP A 65 -0.80 -12.88 -5.01
C ASP A 65 -1.47 -14.05 -4.27
N ASP A 66 -1.59 -13.95 -2.95
CA ASP A 66 -2.26 -14.97 -2.13
C ASP A 66 -3.72 -15.15 -2.54
N ALA A 67 -4.39 -14.07 -2.96
CA ALA A 67 -5.77 -14.11 -3.40
C ALA A 67 -5.94 -14.58 -4.85
N GLY A 68 -4.86 -14.71 -5.60
CA GLY A 68 -4.90 -15.17 -6.99
C GLY A 68 -5.07 -14.06 -8.03
N VAL A 69 -4.81 -12.81 -7.64
CA VAL A 69 -4.86 -11.67 -8.57
C VAL A 69 -3.58 -11.63 -9.39
N SER A 70 -3.72 -11.63 -10.72
CA SER A 70 -2.58 -11.72 -11.63
C SER A 70 -1.89 -10.39 -11.91
N ILE A 71 -2.66 -9.29 -11.94
CA ILE A 71 -2.15 -7.98 -12.33
C ILE A 71 -2.60 -6.94 -11.33
N VAL A 72 -1.65 -6.11 -10.88
CA VAL A 72 -1.93 -4.99 -9.99
C VAL A 72 -1.38 -3.72 -10.63
N THR A 73 -2.23 -2.71 -10.75
CA THR A 73 -1.82 -1.37 -11.17
C THR A 73 -1.77 -0.46 -9.94
N LEU A 74 -0.63 0.17 -9.74
CA LEU A 74 -0.43 1.09 -8.63
C LEU A 74 -0.45 2.52 -9.13
N TRP A 75 -1.27 3.35 -8.53
CA TRP A 75 -1.30 4.78 -8.79
C TRP A 75 -0.49 5.47 -7.69
N LEU A 76 0.73 5.87 -8.00
CA LEU A 76 1.68 6.41 -7.03
C LEU A 76 1.77 7.92 -7.05
N LEU A 77 1.47 8.55 -8.17
CA LEU A 77 1.63 9.98 -8.35
C LEU A 77 0.60 10.52 -9.34
N SER A 78 -0.02 11.66 -9.02
CA SER A 78 -0.94 12.35 -9.92
C SER A 78 -0.35 13.69 -10.34
N THR A 79 -0.94 14.31 -11.36
CA THR A 79 -0.53 15.65 -11.79
C THR A 79 -0.72 16.70 -10.68
N ASP A 80 -1.72 16.51 -9.81
CA ASP A 80 -1.93 17.40 -8.66
C ASP A 80 -0.77 17.35 -7.68
N ASN A 81 -0.11 16.21 -7.55
CA ASN A 81 1.06 16.05 -6.69
C ASN A 81 2.23 16.92 -7.16
N LEU A 82 2.32 17.21 -8.46
CA LEU A 82 3.40 18.03 -9.03
C LEU A 82 3.31 19.50 -8.62
N SER A 83 2.18 19.95 -8.11
CA SER A 83 1.99 21.32 -7.61
C SER A 83 2.39 21.48 -6.15
N ARG A 84 2.81 20.41 -5.48
CA ARG A 84 3.28 20.46 -4.09
C ARG A 84 4.59 21.19 -3.96
N ASP A 85 4.91 21.61 -2.72
CA ASP A 85 6.19 22.18 -2.38
C ASP A 85 7.36 21.36 -2.95
N ALA A 86 8.37 22.05 -3.50
CA ALA A 86 9.50 21.41 -4.18
C ALA A 86 10.24 20.40 -3.29
N GLY A 87 10.39 20.72 -2.00
CA GLY A 87 11.06 19.83 -1.05
C GLY A 87 10.27 18.56 -0.81
N GLU A 88 8.95 18.70 -0.61
CA GLU A 88 8.06 17.55 -0.41
C GLU A 88 7.99 16.70 -1.68
N LEU A 89 7.88 17.33 -2.84
CA LEU A 89 7.82 16.63 -4.12
C LEU A 89 9.10 15.83 -4.38
N GLY A 90 10.26 16.41 -4.11
CA GLY A 90 11.55 15.73 -4.27
C GLY A 90 11.65 14.49 -3.38
N GLU A 91 11.21 14.60 -2.11
CA GLU A 91 11.17 13.48 -1.19
C GLU A 91 10.21 12.38 -1.67
N LEU A 92 9.02 12.78 -2.11
CA LEU A 92 8.02 11.83 -2.62
C LEU A 92 8.55 11.06 -3.83
N LEU A 93 9.15 11.75 -4.79
CA LEU A 93 9.72 11.10 -5.97
C LEU A 93 10.83 10.14 -5.62
N ARG A 94 11.68 10.50 -4.67
CA ARG A 94 12.75 9.61 -4.19
C ARG A 94 12.17 8.35 -3.54
N ILE A 95 11.17 8.49 -2.70
CA ILE A 95 10.52 7.35 -2.03
C ILE A 95 9.88 6.42 -3.06
N ILE A 96 9.21 6.98 -4.07
CA ILE A 96 8.60 6.20 -5.15
C ILE A 96 9.68 5.44 -5.94
N CYS A 97 10.78 6.09 -6.28
CA CYS A 97 11.88 5.43 -7.00
C CYS A 97 12.49 4.29 -6.19
N GLU A 98 12.70 4.49 -4.89
CA GLU A 98 13.20 3.44 -4.01
C GLU A 98 12.23 2.26 -3.95
N ALA A 99 10.94 2.54 -3.81
CA ALA A 99 9.91 1.50 -3.74
C ALA A 99 9.84 0.68 -5.02
N VAL A 100 9.87 1.35 -6.18
CA VAL A 100 9.85 0.68 -7.49
C VAL A 100 11.09 -0.17 -7.68
N SER A 101 12.25 0.34 -7.30
CA SER A 101 13.51 -0.41 -7.40
C SER A 101 13.48 -1.69 -6.57
N LEU A 102 12.94 -1.62 -5.36
CA LEU A 102 12.80 -2.80 -4.50
C LEU A 102 11.85 -3.84 -5.09
N LEU A 103 10.79 -3.39 -5.76
CA LEU A 103 9.83 -4.30 -6.39
C LEU A 103 10.41 -4.99 -7.63
N ALA A 104 11.33 -4.33 -8.33
CA ALA A 104 11.96 -4.85 -9.53
C ALA A 104 13.03 -5.93 -9.25
N ASP A 105 13.52 -5.95 -8.04
CA ASP A 105 14.50 -6.95 -7.59
C ASP A 105 13.78 -8.22 -7.09
#